data_a1c8c6908ff355b16602eed857cd1087
#
_entry.id   a1c8c6908ff355b16602eed857cd1087
#
_cell.length_a   1.000
_cell.length_b   1.000
_cell.length_c   1.000
_cell.angle_alpha   90.00
_cell.angle_beta   90.00
_cell.angle_gamma   90.00
#
_symmetry.space_group_name_H-M   'P 1'
#
loop_
_entity.id
_entity.type
_entity.pdbx_description
1 polymer ?
#
loop_
_entity_poly.entity_id
_entity_poly.type
_entity_poly.pdbx_seq_one_letter_code
_entity_poly.pdbx_strand_id
1 'polypeptide(L)'
;MKFRKINCAVMFLLLSISIQSNANTLPADLSWENNNNAKPWASPLATKGGKFTDFILTFPPTLRTVGPDSNSSFRSYINANQLGLTDFHPNTLEIIPQIATEWAYGQDGKTVFYKLDPSARWSDGNPVTADDFLFTLDFMRSKHINAPWYNNHYTNEITSVKKFGDHTISITGRVAKPKEELHYYYGLVPTPKHFYKKIDKNWVKKYNWKIIPNTGPYQISKIKKGKRITFERKSDWWAADRPLNKNRFNVDKVILKVIRDTNIAYKHFEKGELDSYALVLPEFWHNKAKGKLYDNGYLEKFTFYNNSPRSSSGWFLNTDNSILKEKPVRIALAHALNFDKVIKTVLRGDYERLQAFHTGYGEFSNKNISARKFDLKAANKILDEAGWQQRGGDGVRISNGQRLSLNLVYGRKEHSDRWSILKQDALKAGIEINLRLQDSSSHYKTIMQKQHQIASLGWSTGFRPAFWQHFHSENAHKPQTNNITNLDNKNIDKDIEAYRAETDSNKRVKLANALAQQIHDSAVFIPSFKVPYTRGAHWRWLKFPDAPGTKTSSTLYSPFGDGGIFWVDSKTKIETKAARKNSTKYSSVNKTFDQYRENTSD
;
A
#
# COMPACT_ATOMS: atom_id res chain seq x y z
N MET A 1 -2.52 98.26 -19.18
CA MET A 1 -1.62 97.09 -19.10
C MET A 1 -2.45 95.80 -19.09
N LYS A 2 -2.47 95.07 -20.20
CA LYS A 2 -3.29 93.83 -20.37
C LYS A 2 -2.42 92.66 -20.15
N PHE A 3 -2.72 91.81 -19.12
CA PHE A 3 -2.10 90.53 -18.93
C PHE A 3 -2.85 89.45 -19.71
N ARG A 4 -2.15 88.79 -20.62
CA ARG A 4 -2.62 87.63 -21.36
C ARG A 4 -2.49 86.32 -20.49
N LYS A 5 -3.58 85.57 -20.33
CA LYS A 5 -3.61 84.28 -19.75
C LYS A 5 -3.17 83.25 -20.80
N ILE A 6 -2.13 82.50 -20.51
CA ILE A 6 -1.69 81.30 -21.29
C ILE A 6 -2.34 80.10 -20.65
N ASN A 7 -3.18 79.38 -21.41
CA ASN A 7 -3.72 78.05 -21.05
C ASN A 7 -2.71 76.97 -21.46
N CYS A 8 -2.11 76.28 -20.47
CA CYS A 8 -1.41 75.04 -20.69
C CYS A 8 -2.39 73.87 -20.53
N ALA A 9 -2.74 73.21 -21.64
CA ALA A 9 -3.44 71.94 -21.63
C ALA A 9 -2.42 70.80 -21.38
N VAL A 10 -2.48 70.19 -20.21
CA VAL A 10 -1.71 69.01 -19.88
C VAL A 10 -2.49 67.76 -20.38
N MET A 11 -1.98 67.17 -21.44
CA MET A 11 -2.53 65.89 -22.01
C MET A 11 -2.00 64.72 -21.19
N PHE A 12 -2.85 64.14 -20.34
CA PHE A 12 -2.54 62.87 -19.64
C PHE A 12 -2.65 61.72 -20.62
N LEU A 13 -1.51 61.15 -21.03
CA LEU A 13 -1.44 59.86 -21.71
C LEU A 13 -1.61 58.78 -20.64
N LEU A 14 -2.78 58.14 -20.58
CA LEU A 14 -3.01 56.92 -19.82
C LEU A 14 -2.35 55.76 -20.58
N LEU A 15 -1.13 55.37 -20.18
CA LEU A 15 -0.56 54.11 -20.54
C LEU A 15 -1.33 53.02 -19.79
N SER A 16 -2.24 52.33 -20.44
CA SER A 16 -2.81 51.06 -19.98
C SER A 16 -1.74 49.99 -20.09
N ILE A 17 -1.04 49.73 -18.98
CA ILE A 17 -0.20 48.55 -18.85
C ILE A 17 -1.15 47.34 -18.77
N SER A 18 -1.39 46.70 -19.91
CA SER A 18 -1.98 45.38 -19.94
C SER A 18 -0.99 44.40 -19.28
N ILE A 19 -1.25 44.02 -18.04
CA ILE A 19 -0.59 42.88 -17.44
C ILE A 19 -1.05 41.64 -18.24
N GLN A 20 -0.30 41.31 -19.29
CA GLN A 20 -0.40 40.00 -19.90
C GLN A 20 0.04 38.98 -18.84
N SER A 21 -0.93 38.33 -18.22
CA SER A 21 -0.66 37.07 -17.50
C SER A 21 -0.04 36.13 -18.53
N ASN A 22 1.25 35.79 -18.39
CA ASN A 22 1.89 34.75 -19.16
C ASN A 22 1.20 33.43 -18.85
N ALA A 23 0.05 33.18 -19.48
CA ALA A 23 -0.54 31.84 -19.49
C ALA A 23 0.47 30.93 -20.22
N ASN A 24 0.91 29.86 -19.58
CA ASN A 24 1.74 28.86 -20.23
C ASN A 24 1.03 28.40 -21.52
N THR A 25 1.72 28.40 -22.64
CA THR A 25 1.18 27.89 -23.90
C THR A 25 1.48 26.39 -23.98
N LEU A 26 0.48 25.60 -24.36
CA LEU A 26 0.66 24.17 -24.63
C LEU A 26 1.57 23.99 -25.86
N PRO A 27 2.49 23.00 -25.87
CA PRO A 27 3.19 22.60 -27.08
C PRO A 27 2.20 22.21 -28.17
N ALA A 28 2.47 22.67 -29.40
CA ALA A 28 1.57 22.45 -30.53
C ALA A 28 1.61 20.99 -31.07
N ASP A 29 2.67 20.26 -30.77
CA ASP A 29 2.98 18.92 -31.28
C ASP A 29 2.53 17.78 -30.32
N LEU A 30 1.66 18.06 -29.35
CA LEU A 30 1.17 17.04 -28.40
C LEU A 30 0.23 16.06 -29.10
N SER A 31 0.58 14.78 -29.04
CA SER A 31 -0.30 13.67 -29.42
C SER A 31 -1.11 13.19 -28.20
N TRP A 32 -2.40 13.48 -28.19
CA TRP A 32 -3.29 13.13 -27.10
C TRP A 32 -3.78 11.69 -27.23
N GLU A 33 -3.68 10.95 -26.12
CA GLU A 33 -4.10 9.56 -25.96
C GLU A 33 -5.23 9.47 -24.94
N ASN A 34 -6.06 8.43 -25.07
CA ASN A 34 -7.05 8.03 -24.08
C ASN A 34 -7.24 6.52 -24.14
N ASN A 35 -8.01 5.97 -23.19
CA ASN A 35 -8.42 4.56 -23.20
C ASN A 35 -9.90 4.47 -22.78
N ASN A 36 -10.76 5.19 -23.49
CA ASN A 36 -12.21 5.20 -23.23
C ASN A 36 -12.90 3.88 -23.57
N ASN A 37 -12.23 3.01 -24.35
CA ASN A 37 -12.73 1.70 -24.77
C ASN A 37 -12.25 0.54 -23.89
N ALA A 38 -11.55 0.81 -22.79
CA ALA A 38 -11.13 -0.22 -21.85
C ALA A 38 -12.32 -1.03 -21.35
N LYS A 39 -12.16 -2.36 -21.28
CA LYS A 39 -13.27 -3.28 -20.95
C LYS A 39 -13.62 -3.17 -19.46
N PRO A 40 -14.90 -2.97 -19.10
CA PRO A 40 -15.33 -3.06 -17.70
C PRO A 40 -15.04 -4.46 -17.12
N TRP A 41 -14.71 -4.51 -15.83
CA TRP A 41 -14.46 -5.78 -15.12
C TRP A 41 -15.54 -6.09 -14.07
N ALA A 42 -16.58 -5.28 -13.98
CA ALA A 42 -17.74 -5.52 -13.12
C ALA A 42 -18.83 -6.32 -13.85
N SER A 43 -19.67 -7.01 -13.08
CA SER A 43 -20.78 -7.79 -13.65
C SER A 43 -21.95 -6.89 -14.05
N PRO A 44 -22.56 -7.10 -15.23
CA PRO A 44 -23.82 -6.43 -15.59
C PRO A 44 -24.99 -6.84 -14.70
N LEU A 45 -24.89 -7.95 -13.98
CA LEU A 45 -25.91 -8.43 -13.03
C LEU A 45 -25.86 -7.72 -11.68
N ALA A 46 -24.85 -6.87 -11.43
CA ALA A 46 -24.71 -6.17 -10.17
C ALA A 46 -25.86 -5.18 -9.95
N THR A 47 -26.44 -5.22 -8.74
CA THR A 47 -27.53 -4.34 -8.33
C THR A 47 -27.06 -3.35 -7.26
N LYS A 48 -27.57 -2.11 -7.36
CA LYS A 48 -27.31 -1.08 -6.33
C LYS A 48 -28.16 -1.35 -5.10
N GLY A 49 -27.59 -1.03 -3.93
CA GLY A 49 -28.31 -1.05 -2.67
C GLY A 49 -27.66 -1.84 -1.55
N GLY A 50 -28.25 -1.74 -0.37
CA GLY A 50 -27.82 -2.49 0.80
C GLY A 50 -26.59 -1.95 1.51
N LYS A 51 -26.06 -2.76 2.40
CA LYS A 51 -24.87 -2.41 3.19
C LYS A 51 -23.89 -3.57 3.26
N PHE A 52 -22.63 -3.24 3.17
CA PHE A 52 -21.51 -4.13 3.41
C PHE A 52 -20.86 -3.79 4.76
N THR A 53 -20.70 -4.78 5.61
CA THR A 53 -20.10 -4.62 6.94
C THR A 53 -18.85 -5.47 7.04
N ASP A 54 -17.73 -4.83 7.35
CA ASP A 54 -16.43 -5.44 7.58
C ASP A 54 -15.82 -4.89 8.89
N PHE A 55 -14.60 -5.27 9.23
CA PHE A 55 -13.95 -4.84 10.46
C PHE A 55 -12.53 -4.35 10.24
N ILE A 56 -12.08 -3.54 11.19
CA ILE A 56 -10.68 -3.14 11.36
C ILE A 56 -10.23 -3.50 12.78
N LEU A 57 -8.97 -3.92 12.93
CA LEU A 57 -8.45 -4.34 14.24
C LEU A 57 -8.26 -3.16 15.20
N THR A 58 -7.92 -2.00 14.68
CA THR A 58 -7.66 -0.80 15.49
C THR A 58 -8.40 0.39 14.92
N PHE A 59 -8.91 1.25 15.81
CA PHE A 59 -9.46 2.54 15.42
C PHE A 59 -8.30 3.45 14.98
N PRO A 60 -8.40 4.16 13.84
CA PRO A 60 -7.30 4.99 13.36
C PRO A 60 -6.97 6.13 14.35
N PRO A 61 -5.71 6.47 14.53
CA PRO A 61 -5.32 7.60 15.38
C PRO A 61 -5.65 8.96 14.76
N THR A 62 -5.84 9.01 13.44
CA THR A 62 -6.14 10.21 12.66
C THR A 62 -6.91 9.88 11.38
N LEU A 63 -7.59 10.87 10.80
CA LEU A 63 -8.14 10.80 9.44
C LEU A 63 -7.21 11.41 8.38
N ARG A 64 -6.09 12.00 8.80
CA ARG A 64 -5.09 12.52 7.85
C ARG A 64 -4.43 11.37 7.10
N THR A 65 -4.10 11.62 5.85
CA THR A 65 -3.42 10.64 4.97
C THR A 65 -1.91 10.81 4.94
N VAL A 66 -1.40 11.91 5.47
CA VAL A 66 0.05 12.21 5.55
C VAL A 66 0.42 12.78 6.92
N GLY A 67 1.72 12.77 7.22
CA GLY A 67 2.29 13.29 8.46
C GLY A 67 2.23 12.30 9.63
N PRO A 68 2.59 12.74 10.84
CA PRO A 68 2.68 11.88 12.01
C PRO A 68 1.39 11.10 12.28
N ASP A 69 1.51 9.84 12.69
CA ASP A 69 0.41 8.91 13.04
C ASP A 69 -0.58 8.59 11.90
N SER A 70 -0.35 9.09 10.66
CA SER A 70 -1.26 8.85 9.53
C SER A 70 -1.14 7.43 8.95
N ASN A 71 -0.04 6.73 9.20
CA ASN A 71 0.19 5.41 8.63
C ASN A 71 -0.55 4.32 9.42
N SER A 72 -1.81 4.11 9.09
CA SER A 72 -2.68 3.08 9.67
C SER A 72 -3.36 2.28 8.55
N SER A 73 -3.86 1.08 8.88
CA SER A 73 -4.66 0.28 7.92
C SER A 73 -5.89 1.04 7.41
N PHE A 74 -6.46 1.93 8.22
CA PHE A 74 -7.61 2.74 7.79
C PHE A 74 -7.26 3.78 6.70
N ARG A 75 -6.01 4.27 6.66
CA ARG A 75 -5.56 5.19 5.60
C ARG A 75 -5.76 4.60 4.20
N SER A 76 -5.58 3.28 4.05
CA SER A 76 -5.78 2.61 2.76
C SER A 76 -7.21 2.76 2.23
N TYR A 77 -8.21 2.74 3.10
CA TYR A 77 -9.61 2.98 2.70
C TYR A 77 -9.85 4.41 2.24
N ILE A 78 -9.23 5.40 2.90
CA ILE A 78 -9.33 6.80 2.48
C ILE A 78 -8.65 6.98 1.12
N ASN A 79 -7.43 6.47 0.96
CA ASN A 79 -6.66 6.61 -0.28
C ASN A 79 -7.33 5.88 -1.46
N ALA A 80 -7.86 4.67 -1.24
CA ALA A 80 -8.55 3.91 -2.28
C ALA A 80 -9.90 4.54 -2.69
N ASN A 81 -10.44 5.44 -1.88
CA ASN A 81 -11.63 6.24 -2.21
C ASN A 81 -11.28 7.64 -2.77
N GLN A 82 -10.04 7.84 -3.21
CA GLN A 82 -9.56 9.02 -3.92
C GLN A 82 -9.22 8.64 -5.36
N LEU A 83 -9.62 9.46 -6.33
CA LEU A 83 -9.19 9.30 -7.71
C LEU A 83 -7.92 10.10 -7.98
N GLY A 84 -6.99 9.50 -8.70
CA GLY A 84 -5.83 10.19 -9.28
C GLY A 84 -6.13 10.74 -10.67
N LEU A 85 -5.11 11.13 -11.39
CA LEU A 85 -5.24 11.54 -12.79
C LEU A 85 -5.65 10.37 -13.67
N THR A 86 -4.93 9.27 -13.56
CA THR A 86 -5.15 8.00 -14.27
C THR A 86 -4.97 6.85 -13.30
N ASP A 87 -5.31 5.65 -13.71
CA ASP A 87 -5.07 4.41 -12.98
C ASP A 87 -4.63 3.30 -13.95
N PHE A 88 -4.31 2.13 -13.43
CA PHE A 88 -4.04 0.95 -14.25
C PHE A 88 -5.24 0.02 -14.22
N HIS A 89 -5.61 -0.47 -15.39
CA HIS A 89 -6.67 -1.47 -15.49
C HIS A 89 -6.25 -2.75 -14.75
N PRO A 90 -7.05 -3.28 -13.79
CA PRO A 90 -6.60 -4.35 -12.89
C PRO A 90 -6.30 -5.69 -13.59
N ASN A 91 -6.77 -5.89 -14.81
CA ASN A 91 -6.56 -7.13 -15.57
C ASN A 91 -5.57 -6.98 -16.73
N THR A 92 -5.59 -5.84 -17.45
CA THR A 92 -4.71 -5.63 -18.62
C THR A 92 -3.45 -4.85 -18.29
N LEU A 93 -3.44 -4.09 -17.18
CA LEU A 93 -2.39 -3.15 -16.78
C LEU A 93 -2.25 -1.94 -17.71
N GLU A 94 -3.18 -1.75 -18.63
CA GLU A 94 -3.24 -0.55 -19.46
C GLU A 94 -3.63 0.67 -18.62
N ILE A 95 -3.16 1.84 -19.02
CA ILE A 95 -3.54 3.10 -18.39
C ILE A 95 -5.01 3.38 -18.71
N ILE A 96 -5.79 3.72 -17.68
CA ILE A 96 -7.20 4.06 -17.79
C ILE A 96 -7.48 5.45 -17.23
N PRO A 97 -8.48 6.17 -17.81
CA PRO A 97 -8.85 7.51 -17.36
C PRO A 97 -9.48 7.49 -15.96
N GLN A 98 -9.10 8.50 -15.14
CA GLN A 98 -9.79 8.81 -13.87
C GLN A 98 -10.21 10.30 -13.84
N ILE A 99 -9.51 11.18 -13.11
CA ILE A 99 -9.78 12.63 -13.18
C ILE A 99 -9.36 13.17 -14.56
N ALA A 100 -8.24 12.69 -15.11
CA ALA A 100 -7.87 12.99 -16.49
C ALA A 100 -8.63 12.10 -17.47
N THR A 101 -9.12 12.68 -18.55
CA THR A 101 -9.79 11.99 -19.66
C THR A 101 -8.84 11.68 -20.81
N GLU A 102 -7.80 12.49 -20.97
CA GLU A 102 -6.78 12.36 -22.00
C GLU A 102 -5.41 12.72 -21.42
N TRP A 103 -4.35 12.17 -22.02
CA TRP A 103 -2.96 12.48 -21.66
C TRP A 103 -2.07 12.53 -22.89
N ALA A 104 -0.98 13.27 -22.79
CA ALA A 104 0.05 13.33 -23.82
C ALA A 104 1.44 13.38 -23.18
N TYR A 105 2.46 12.95 -23.92
CA TYR A 105 3.82 12.87 -23.41
C TYR A 105 4.70 13.93 -24.02
N GLY A 106 5.52 14.56 -23.17
CA GLY A 106 6.56 15.47 -23.63
C GLY A 106 7.72 14.74 -24.29
N GLN A 107 8.38 15.41 -25.24
CA GLN A 107 9.57 14.88 -25.94
C GLN A 107 10.77 14.62 -25.01
N ASP A 108 10.74 15.19 -23.80
CA ASP A 108 11.79 15.06 -22.79
C ASP A 108 11.77 13.71 -22.02
N GLY A 109 10.78 12.84 -22.30
CA GLY A 109 10.62 11.53 -21.67
C GLY A 109 10.29 11.60 -20.15
N LYS A 110 9.97 12.77 -19.61
CA LYS A 110 9.69 12.98 -18.17
C LYS A 110 8.50 13.89 -17.88
N THR A 111 7.88 14.46 -18.92
CA THR A 111 6.70 15.32 -18.79
C THR A 111 5.46 14.59 -19.31
N VAL A 112 4.38 14.62 -18.54
CA VAL A 112 3.05 14.17 -18.98
C VAL A 112 2.07 15.32 -18.86
N PHE A 113 1.30 15.54 -19.92
CA PHE A 113 0.21 16.48 -19.99
C PHE A 113 -1.10 15.77 -19.76
N TYR A 114 -2.05 16.40 -19.08
CA TYR A 114 -3.35 15.83 -18.75
C TYR A 114 -4.47 16.81 -19.01
N LYS A 115 -5.54 16.37 -19.67
CA LYS A 115 -6.83 17.07 -19.71
C LYS A 115 -7.72 16.53 -18.62
N LEU A 116 -8.12 17.38 -17.70
CA LEU A 116 -8.99 17.06 -16.57
C LEU A 116 -10.45 17.08 -17.01
N ASP A 117 -11.28 16.20 -16.45
CA ASP A 117 -12.72 16.22 -16.66
C ASP A 117 -13.35 17.47 -16.01
N PRO A 118 -14.00 18.36 -16.78
CA PRO A 118 -14.64 19.55 -16.22
C PRO A 118 -15.81 19.23 -15.27
N SER A 119 -16.35 18.02 -15.31
CA SER A 119 -17.40 17.55 -14.41
C SER A 119 -16.86 17.04 -13.07
N ALA A 120 -15.54 16.86 -12.93
CA ALA A 120 -14.93 16.34 -11.70
C ALA A 120 -15.23 17.23 -10.50
N ARG A 121 -15.70 16.60 -9.40
CA ARG A 121 -16.11 17.29 -8.16
C ARG A 121 -15.57 16.60 -6.93
N TRP A 122 -15.25 17.41 -5.94
CA TRP A 122 -15.05 16.97 -4.57
C TRP A 122 -16.37 16.54 -3.92
N SER A 123 -16.29 15.75 -2.84
CA SER A 123 -17.48 15.27 -2.12
C SER A 123 -18.32 16.39 -1.45
N ASP A 124 -17.82 17.58 -1.40
CA ASP A 124 -18.53 18.78 -0.91
C ASP A 124 -19.05 19.67 -2.05
N GLY A 125 -19.02 19.17 -3.30
CA GLY A 125 -19.55 19.85 -4.49
C GLY A 125 -18.59 20.81 -5.18
N ASN A 126 -17.46 21.17 -4.56
CA ASN A 126 -16.48 22.04 -5.21
C ASN A 126 -15.86 21.37 -6.45
N PRO A 127 -15.54 22.13 -7.53
CA PRO A 127 -14.90 21.59 -8.71
C PRO A 127 -13.48 21.13 -8.40
N VAL A 128 -13.02 20.08 -9.10
CA VAL A 128 -11.62 19.69 -9.14
C VAL A 128 -10.96 20.41 -10.29
N THR A 129 -9.92 21.19 -10.02
CA THR A 129 -9.25 22.01 -11.03
C THR A 129 -7.73 21.81 -11.01
N ALA A 130 -7.07 22.38 -12.00
CA ALA A 130 -5.60 22.45 -12.08
C ALA A 130 -4.96 22.98 -10.78
N ASP A 131 -5.63 23.92 -10.11
CA ASP A 131 -5.14 24.54 -8.87
C ASP A 131 -5.01 23.55 -7.70
N ASP A 132 -5.83 22.48 -7.66
CA ASP A 132 -5.72 21.43 -6.65
C ASP A 132 -4.44 20.60 -6.82
N PHE A 133 -3.97 20.43 -8.06
CA PHE A 133 -2.72 19.73 -8.37
C PHE A 133 -1.49 20.60 -8.09
N LEU A 134 -1.53 21.90 -8.41
CA LEU A 134 -0.49 22.83 -8.01
C LEU A 134 -0.38 22.89 -6.48
N PHE A 135 -1.52 23.00 -5.81
CA PHE A 135 -1.58 23.01 -4.36
C PHE A 135 -1.06 21.71 -3.73
N THR A 136 -1.25 20.55 -4.38
CA THR A 136 -0.69 19.27 -3.91
C THR A 136 0.82 19.37 -3.77
N LEU A 137 1.50 19.97 -4.74
CA LEU A 137 2.94 20.15 -4.71
C LEU A 137 3.37 21.05 -3.54
N ASP A 138 2.71 22.21 -3.39
CA ASP A 138 2.99 23.16 -2.31
C ASP A 138 2.71 22.54 -0.93
N PHE A 139 1.59 21.82 -0.80
CA PHE A 139 1.20 21.12 0.41
C PHE A 139 2.25 20.10 0.83
N MET A 140 2.66 19.22 -0.08
CA MET A 140 3.61 18.14 0.21
C MET A 140 5.04 18.63 0.42
N ARG A 141 5.40 19.80 -0.12
CA ARG A 141 6.70 20.47 0.09
C ARG A 141 6.75 21.32 1.35
N SER A 142 5.61 21.55 1.98
CA SER A 142 5.54 22.42 3.16
C SER A 142 6.36 21.85 4.33
N LYS A 143 7.20 22.68 4.96
CA LYS A 143 7.94 22.33 6.18
C LYS A 143 7.05 21.91 7.37
N HIS A 144 5.75 22.22 7.31
CA HIS A 144 4.79 21.85 8.34
C HIS A 144 4.22 20.45 8.16
N ILE A 145 4.39 19.86 6.96
CA ILE A 145 4.00 18.48 6.68
C ILE A 145 5.19 17.57 6.96
N ASN A 146 5.27 17.04 8.18
CA ASN A 146 6.33 16.11 8.54
C ASN A 146 6.02 14.70 8.01
N ALA A 147 6.40 14.44 6.78
CA ALA A 147 6.21 13.18 6.06
C ALA A 147 7.42 12.91 5.15
N PRO A 148 8.59 12.49 5.67
CA PRO A 148 9.88 12.51 4.97
C PRO A 148 9.85 11.87 3.57
N TRP A 149 9.20 10.71 3.41
CA TRP A 149 9.08 10.07 2.11
C TRP A 149 8.31 10.94 1.10
N TYR A 150 7.16 11.49 1.50
CA TYR A 150 6.36 12.39 0.64
C TYR A 150 7.10 13.69 0.37
N ASN A 151 7.70 14.31 1.40
CA ASN A 151 8.46 15.53 1.23
C ASN A 151 9.61 15.34 0.23
N ASN A 152 10.35 14.23 0.32
CA ASN A 152 11.41 13.91 -0.63
C ASN A 152 10.85 13.69 -2.04
N HIS A 153 9.82 12.85 -2.19
CA HIS A 153 9.22 12.56 -3.49
C HIS A 153 8.74 13.84 -4.19
N TYR A 154 7.95 14.65 -3.50
CA TYR A 154 7.39 15.88 -4.10
C TYR A 154 8.41 17.02 -4.25
N THR A 155 9.53 16.97 -3.55
CA THR A 155 10.61 17.96 -3.69
C THR A 155 11.63 17.56 -4.75
N ASN A 156 12.02 16.29 -4.75
CA ASN A 156 13.15 15.82 -5.56
C ASN A 156 12.72 15.04 -6.80
N GLU A 157 11.58 14.33 -6.78
CA GLU A 157 11.15 13.51 -7.93
C GLU A 157 10.16 14.24 -8.85
N ILE A 158 9.29 15.09 -8.30
CA ILE A 158 8.40 15.96 -9.09
C ILE A 158 9.05 17.33 -9.22
N THR A 159 9.48 17.69 -10.42
CA THR A 159 10.13 18.97 -10.65
C THR A 159 9.13 20.12 -10.67
N SER A 160 8.04 19.95 -11.42
CA SER A 160 7.00 20.99 -11.54
C SER A 160 5.63 20.44 -11.89
N VAL A 161 4.61 21.18 -11.52
CA VAL A 161 3.25 21.09 -12.04
C VAL A 161 2.93 22.43 -12.69
N LYS A 162 2.53 22.45 -13.95
CA LYS A 162 2.15 23.68 -14.68
C LYS A 162 0.69 23.63 -15.07
N LYS A 163 0.02 24.78 -15.02
CA LYS A 163 -1.37 24.99 -15.39
C LYS A 163 -1.45 25.62 -16.78
N PHE A 164 -2.36 25.10 -17.61
CA PHE A 164 -2.70 25.60 -18.97
C PHE A 164 -4.22 25.86 -19.07
N GLY A 165 -4.76 26.64 -18.14
CA GLY A 165 -6.19 26.76 -17.90
C GLY A 165 -6.66 25.89 -16.74
N ASP A 166 -7.96 25.92 -16.46
CA ASP A 166 -8.51 25.25 -15.26
C ASP A 166 -8.55 23.71 -15.35
N HIS A 167 -8.52 23.16 -16.57
CA HIS A 167 -8.67 21.73 -16.81
C HIS A 167 -7.52 21.13 -17.64
N THR A 168 -6.37 21.82 -17.70
CA THR A 168 -5.19 21.24 -18.36
C THR A 168 -3.94 21.52 -17.53
N ILE A 169 -3.17 20.46 -17.27
CA ILE A 169 -1.93 20.53 -16.50
C ILE A 169 -0.82 19.74 -17.20
N SER A 170 0.43 20.06 -16.86
CA SER A 170 1.55 19.14 -17.06
C SER A 170 2.24 18.85 -15.74
N ILE A 171 2.79 17.65 -15.64
CA ILE A 171 3.63 17.21 -14.52
C ILE A 171 4.97 16.79 -15.11
N THR A 172 6.05 17.40 -14.60
CA THR A 172 7.41 17.08 -15.01
C THR A 172 8.14 16.39 -13.88
N GLY A 173 8.66 15.22 -14.14
CA GLY A 173 9.52 14.50 -13.21
C GLY A 173 10.98 14.91 -13.30
N ARG A 174 11.80 14.44 -12.37
CA ARG A 174 13.23 14.73 -12.30
C ARG A 174 14.01 14.09 -13.45
N VAL A 175 13.72 12.84 -13.75
CA VAL A 175 14.43 12.03 -14.75
C VAL A 175 13.46 11.40 -15.73
N ALA A 176 13.92 11.12 -16.93
CA ALA A 176 13.16 10.36 -17.92
C ALA A 176 12.83 8.95 -17.38
N LYS A 177 11.67 8.42 -17.80
CA LYS A 177 11.19 7.07 -17.47
C LYS A 177 10.64 6.43 -18.73
N PRO A 178 10.56 5.08 -18.78
CA PRO A 178 9.75 4.41 -19.78
C PRO A 178 8.32 4.97 -19.77
N LYS A 179 7.74 5.14 -20.96
CA LYS A 179 6.43 5.78 -21.17
C LYS A 179 5.34 5.19 -20.28
N GLU A 180 5.30 3.86 -20.18
CA GLU A 180 4.34 3.10 -19.39
C GLU A 180 4.48 3.29 -17.88
N GLU A 181 5.62 3.81 -17.43
CA GLU A 181 5.90 4.03 -16.00
C GLU A 181 5.68 5.48 -15.55
N LEU A 182 5.57 6.44 -16.49
CA LEU A 182 5.44 7.87 -16.17
C LEU A 182 4.22 8.15 -15.28
N HIS A 183 3.08 7.52 -15.57
CA HIS A 183 1.85 7.68 -14.77
C HIS A 183 1.99 7.15 -13.34
N TYR A 184 2.76 6.08 -13.16
CA TYR A 184 3.04 5.53 -11.83
C TYR A 184 3.96 6.44 -11.01
N TYR A 185 5.06 6.91 -11.62
CA TYR A 185 6.06 7.70 -10.89
C TYR A 185 5.69 9.16 -10.72
N TYR A 186 5.00 9.74 -11.70
CA TYR A 186 4.72 11.18 -11.75
C TYR A 186 3.23 11.52 -11.75
N GLY A 187 2.35 10.51 -11.71
CA GLY A 187 0.93 10.73 -11.51
C GLY A 187 0.64 11.32 -10.12
N LEU A 188 -0.34 12.21 -10.04
CA LEU A 188 -0.74 12.87 -8.80
C LEU A 188 -2.19 12.55 -8.44
N VAL A 189 -2.43 12.51 -7.14
CA VAL A 189 -3.76 12.59 -6.54
C VAL A 189 -3.95 14.02 -6.05
N PRO A 190 -5.03 14.71 -6.41
CA PRO A 190 -5.22 16.12 -6.04
C PRO A 190 -5.46 16.27 -4.53
N THR A 191 -5.05 17.43 -4.01
CA THR A 191 -5.31 17.84 -2.63
C THR A 191 -6.31 19.00 -2.63
N PRO A 192 -7.43 18.94 -1.87
CA PRO A 192 -8.48 19.96 -1.92
C PRO A 192 -7.99 21.31 -1.38
N LYS A 193 -7.61 22.22 -2.27
CA LYS A 193 -7.08 23.54 -1.94
C LYS A 193 -8.04 24.35 -1.07
N HIS A 194 -9.32 24.31 -1.39
CA HIS A 194 -10.38 25.03 -0.67
C HIS A 194 -10.57 24.56 0.78
N PHE A 195 -10.23 23.29 1.09
CA PHE A 195 -10.35 22.72 2.43
C PHE A 195 -9.18 23.14 3.33
N TYR A 196 -7.96 23.17 2.80
CA TYR A 196 -6.73 23.47 3.54
C TYR A 196 -6.41 24.98 3.51
N LYS A 197 -7.22 25.81 4.20
CA LYS A 197 -7.09 27.28 4.19
C LYS A 197 -5.74 27.79 4.71
N LYS A 198 -5.10 27.07 5.63
CA LYS A 198 -3.81 27.45 6.21
C LYS A 198 -3.05 26.22 6.68
N ILE A 199 -1.82 26.09 6.21
CA ILE A 199 -0.86 25.07 6.62
C ILE A 199 0.20 25.73 7.49
N ASP A 200 0.14 25.50 8.79
CA ASP A 200 1.06 26.04 9.79
C ASP A 200 1.45 24.95 10.81
N LYS A 201 2.24 25.30 11.83
CA LYS A 201 2.69 24.37 12.88
C LYS A 201 1.56 23.64 13.61
N ASN A 202 0.32 24.15 13.55
CA ASN A 202 -0.85 23.56 14.20
C ASN A 202 -1.67 22.66 13.26
N TRP A 203 -1.25 22.46 12.00
CA TRP A 203 -2.06 21.76 10.99
C TRP A 203 -2.43 20.34 11.43
N VAL A 204 -1.48 19.61 12.08
CA VAL A 204 -1.73 18.26 12.61
C VAL A 204 -2.94 18.26 13.54
N LYS A 205 -2.95 19.14 14.56
CA LYS A 205 -4.06 19.27 15.52
C LYS A 205 -5.34 19.73 14.83
N LYS A 206 -5.24 20.70 13.91
CA LYS A 206 -6.38 21.32 13.23
C LYS A 206 -7.12 20.35 12.30
N TYR A 207 -6.38 19.46 11.60
CA TYR A 207 -6.95 18.56 10.59
C TYR A 207 -7.01 17.09 11.01
N ASN A 208 -6.60 16.76 12.24
CA ASN A 208 -6.47 15.38 12.72
C ASN A 208 -7.75 14.54 12.53
N TRP A 209 -8.92 15.13 12.82
CA TRP A 209 -10.23 14.47 12.78
C TRP A 209 -11.22 15.11 11.82
N LYS A 210 -10.77 16.00 10.95
CA LYS A 210 -11.62 16.55 9.90
C LYS A 210 -11.75 15.56 8.76
N ILE A 211 -12.97 15.36 8.29
CA ILE A 211 -13.25 14.57 7.10
C ILE A 211 -12.78 15.38 5.90
N ILE A 212 -11.79 14.85 5.18
CA ILE A 212 -11.22 15.49 4.00
C ILE A 212 -12.16 15.22 2.82
N PRO A 213 -12.54 16.24 2.03
CA PRO A 213 -13.26 16.04 0.78
C PRO A 213 -12.51 15.07 -0.13
N ASN A 214 -13.24 14.21 -0.84
CA ASN A 214 -12.68 13.19 -1.71
C ASN A 214 -13.34 13.19 -3.09
N THR A 215 -12.69 12.58 -4.07
CA THR A 215 -13.15 12.49 -5.46
C THR A 215 -13.84 11.18 -5.80
N GLY A 216 -13.76 10.19 -4.91
CA GLY A 216 -14.28 8.84 -5.11
C GLY A 216 -15.78 8.67 -4.85
N PRO A 217 -16.33 7.45 -4.99
CA PRO A 217 -17.78 7.17 -4.95
C PRO A 217 -18.42 7.25 -3.56
N TYR A 218 -17.63 7.21 -2.50
CA TYR A 218 -18.15 7.23 -1.12
C TYR A 218 -17.63 8.42 -0.33
N GLN A 219 -18.35 8.77 0.74
CA GLN A 219 -17.90 9.74 1.73
C GLN A 219 -18.07 9.20 3.16
N ILE A 220 -17.21 9.61 4.08
CA ILE A 220 -17.39 9.28 5.50
C ILE A 220 -18.61 10.05 6.01
N SER A 221 -19.67 9.32 6.38
CA SER A 221 -20.92 9.91 6.88
C SER A 221 -21.02 9.88 8.41
N LYS A 222 -20.40 8.89 9.06
CA LYS A 222 -20.49 8.73 10.51
C LYS A 222 -19.24 8.12 11.11
N ILE A 223 -18.76 8.75 12.19
CA ILE A 223 -17.68 8.23 13.03
C ILE A 223 -18.22 8.03 14.43
N LYS A 224 -18.18 6.78 14.93
CA LYS A 224 -18.34 6.47 16.35
C LYS A 224 -16.98 6.06 16.88
N LYS A 225 -16.30 7.00 17.54
CA LYS A 225 -14.91 6.84 18.02
C LYS A 225 -14.74 5.53 18.79
N GLY A 226 -13.70 4.77 18.46
CA GLY A 226 -13.39 3.47 19.05
C GLY A 226 -14.37 2.33 18.72
N LYS A 227 -15.44 2.58 17.94
CA LYS A 227 -16.49 1.58 17.65
C LYS A 227 -16.65 1.29 16.17
N ARG A 228 -16.84 2.29 15.32
CA ARG A 228 -17.04 2.10 13.88
C ARG A 228 -16.88 3.39 13.07
N ILE A 229 -16.58 3.23 11.78
CA ILE A 229 -16.61 4.27 10.76
C ILE A 229 -17.54 3.80 9.66
N THR A 230 -18.39 4.71 9.15
CA THR A 230 -19.34 4.43 8.07
C THR A 230 -19.07 5.34 6.90
N PHE A 231 -18.97 4.75 5.71
CA PHE A 231 -18.99 5.44 4.44
C PHE A 231 -20.38 5.28 3.80
N GLU A 232 -20.87 6.33 3.15
CA GLU A 232 -22.10 6.30 2.36
C GLU A 232 -21.78 6.61 0.90
N ARG A 233 -22.42 5.88 -0.02
CA ARG A 233 -22.29 6.10 -1.46
C ARG A 233 -22.94 7.45 -1.81
N LYS A 234 -22.24 8.23 -2.60
CA LYS A 234 -22.78 9.50 -3.12
C LYS A 234 -23.79 9.21 -4.23
N SER A 235 -24.97 9.82 -4.14
CA SER A 235 -26.04 9.66 -5.14
C SER A 235 -25.71 10.37 -6.46
N ASP A 236 -24.94 11.45 -6.36
CA ASP A 236 -24.56 12.39 -7.41
C ASP A 236 -23.05 12.34 -7.72
N TRP A 237 -22.44 11.16 -7.56
CA TRP A 237 -21.02 11.04 -7.87
C TRP A 237 -20.74 11.31 -9.34
N TRP A 238 -19.93 12.33 -9.61
CA TRP A 238 -19.65 12.86 -10.95
C TRP A 238 -19.14 11.84 -11.98
N ALA A 239 -18.50 10.75 -11.54
CA ALA A 239 -17.94 9.70 -12.39
C ALA A 239 -18.83 8.43 -12.44
N ALA A 240 -20.06 8.46 -11.92
CA ALA A 240 -20.91 7.27 -11.79
C ALA A 240 -21.24 6.61 -13.14
N ASP A 241 -21.50 7.41 -14.18
CA ASP A 241 -21.94 6.94 -15.49
C ASP A 241 -20.80 6.58 -16.46
N ARG A 242 -19.54 6.75 -16.03
CA ARG A 242 -18.39 6.35 -16.84
C ARG A 242 -18.39 4.84 -17.06
N PRO A 243 -18.06 4.34 -18.28
CA PRO A 243 -18.10 2.91 -18.61
C PRO A 243 -17.40 2.01 -17.59
N LEU A 244 -16.20 2.41 -17.13
CA LEU A 244 -15.40 1.64 -16.16
C LEU A 244 -15.94 1.67 -14.73
N ASN A 245 -16.88 2.56 -14.41
CA ASN A 245 -17.52 2.65 -13.10
C ASN A 245 -18.93 2.04 -13.08
N LYS A 246 -19.49 1.75 -14.26
CA LYS A 246 -20.78 1.11 -14.37
C LYS A 246 -20.77 -0.25 -13.67
N ASN A 247 -21.79 -0.52 -12.87
CA ASN A 247 -21.95 -1.76 -12.09
C ASN A 247 -20.88 -1.96 -10.99
N ARG A 248 -20.13 -0.92 -10.63
CA ARG A 248 -19.22 -0.90 -9.49
C ARG A 248 -19.79 -0.05 -8.35
N PHE A 249 -19.17 -0.16 -7.16
CA PHE A 249 -19.57 0.64 -5.99
C PHE A 249 -21.06 0.50 -5.65
N ASN A 250 -21.52 -0.75 -5.54
CA ASN A 250 -22.95 -1.07 -5.57
C ASN A 250 -23.64 -0.87 -4.22
N VAL A 251 -22.95 -1.03 -3.08
CA VAL A 251 -23.57 -0.91 -1.76
C VAL A 251 -23.78 0.54 -1.35
N ASP A 252 -24.90 0.83 -0.69
CA ASP A 252 -25.18 2.20 -0.21
C ASP A 252 -24.29 2.60 0.95
N LYS A 253 -23.91 1.63 1.80
CA LYS A 253 -23.09 1.87 2.99
C LYS A 253 -22.00 0.83 3.14
N VAL A 254 -20.79 1.31 3.45
CA VAL A 254 -19.66 0.48 3.92
C VAL A 254 -19.44 0.80 5.41
N ILE A 255 -19.57 -0.22 6.26
CA ILE A 255 -19.46 -0.10 7.72
C ILE A 255 -18.22 -0.86 8.19
N LEU A 256 -17.23 -0.15 8.71
CA LEU A 256 -16.04 -0.74 9.31
C LEU A 256 -16.19 -0.75 10.83
N LYS A 257 -16.43 -1.92 11.43
CA LYS A 257 -16.48 -2.11 12.89
C LYS A 257 -15.06 -2.25 13.45
N VAL A 258 -14.82 -1.71 14.63
CA VAL A 258 -13.56 -1.94 15.34
C VAL A 258 -13.70 -3.21 16.19
N ILE A 259 -12.99 -4.27 15.81
CA ILE A 259 -12.96 -5.55 16.52
C ILE A 259 -11.49 -5.96 16.65
N ARG A 260 -10.96 -5.88 17.88
CA ARG A 260 -9.52 -5.98 18.15
C ARG A 260 -8.95 -7.40 18.14
N ASP A 261 -9.81 -8.41 18.07
CA ASP A 261 -9.42 -9.82 18.06
C ASP A 261 -10.05 -10.53 16.86
N THR A 262 -9.22 -11.23 16.10
CA THR A 262 -9.63 -11.92 14.86
C THR A 262 -10.59 -13.07 15.14
N ASN A 263 -10.45 -13.79 16.28
CA ASN A 263 -11.37 -14.86 16.64
C ASN A 263 -12.75 -14.31 17.01
N ILE A 264 -12.78 -13.17 17.72
CA ILE A 264 -14.02 -12.47 18.02
C ILE A 264 -14.66 -11.96 16.72
N ALA A 265 -13.88 -11.40 15.81
CA ALA A 265 -14.37 -10.97 14.50
C ALA A 265 -14.96 -12.13 13.69
N TYR A 266 -14.33 -13.32 13.73
CA TYR A 266 -14.88 -14.52 13.09
C TYR A 266 -16.24 -14.92 13.67
N LYS A 267 -16.43 -14.86 14.99
CA LYS A 267 -17.73 -15.10 15.63
C LYS A 267 -18.81 -14.08 15.21
N HIS A 268 -18.42 -12.82 15.02
CA HIS A 268 -19.33 -11.80 14.45
C HIS A 268 -19.70 -12.13 13.00
N PHE A 269 -18.75 -12.65 12.21
CA PHE A 269 -19.00 -13.13 10.86
C PHE A 269 -20.02 -14.29 10.85
N GLU A 270 -19.82 -15.33 11.65
CA GLU A 270 -20.75 -16.49 11.76
C GLU A 270 -22.17 -16.07 12.19
N LYS A 271 -22.30 -15.00 12.96
CA LYS A 271 -23.61 -14.43 13.34
C LYS A 271 -24.27 -13.62 12.22
N GLY A 272 -23.56 -13.32 11.13
CA GLY A 272 -24.04 -12.46 10.03
C GLY A 272 -23.97 -10.97 10.34
N GLU A 273 -23.14 -10.57 11.29
CA GLU A 273 -22.85 -9.18 11.64
C GLU A 273 -21.71 -8.58 10.85
N LEU A 274 -20.90 -9.42 10.18
CA LEU A 274 -19.96 -9.10 9.12
C LEU A 274 -20.38 -9.86 7.86
N ASP A 275 -20.20 -9.27 6.70
CA ASP A 275 -20.62 -9.87 5.43
C ASP A 275 -19.53 -10.76 4.79
N SER A 276 -18.28 -10.54 5.15
CA SER A 276 -17.12 -11.33 4.67
C SER A 276 -16.08 -11.54 5.75
N TYR A 277 -15.19 -12.50 5.52
CA TYR A 277 -14.04 -12.76 6.39
C TYR A 277 -12.85 -13.34 5.59
N ALA A 278 -11.66 -12.81 5.83
CA ALA A 278 -10.43 -13.31 5.23
C ALA A 278 -9.95 -14.58 5.95
N LEU A 279 -9.82 -15.69 5.21
CA LEU A 279 -9.42 -17.02 5.73
C LEU A 279 -7.97 -17.37 5.39
N VAL A 280 -7.09 -16.36 5.30
CA VAL A 280 -5.69 -16.55 4.88
C VAL A 280 -4.90 -17.42 5.87
N LEU A 281 -5.18 -17.28 7.17
CA LEU A 281 -4.52 -18.10 8.19
C LEU A 281 -5.00 -19.55 8.11
N PRO A 282 -4.09 -20.55 8.08
CA PRO A 282 -4.42 -21.97 8.02
C PRO A 282 -5.40 -22.44 9.10
N GLU A 283 -5.29 -21.90 10.31
CA GLU A 283 -6.20 -22.19 11.42
C GLU A 283 -7.67 -21.87 11.07
N PHE A 284 -7.91 -20.72 10.44
CA PHE A 284 -9.27 -20.35 10.02
C PHE A 284 -9.76 -21.20 8.86
N TRP A 285 -8.92 -21.43 7.85
CA TRP A 285 -9.30 -22.21 6.67
C TRP A 285 -9.59 -23.68 6.98
N HIS A 286 -8.68 -24.34 7.71
CA HIS A 286 -8.75 -25.80 7.95
C HIS A 286 -9.59 -26.16 9.17
N ASN A 287 -9.61 -25.35 10.23
CA ASN A 287 -10.27 -25.73 11.47
C ASN A 287 -11.61 -25.03 11.71
N LYS A 288 -11.73 -23.73 11.34
CA LYS A 288 -12.90 -22.93 11.68
C LYS A 288 -13.90 -22.82 10.53
N ALA A 289 -13.43 -22.71 9.29
CA ALA A 289 -14.31 -22.55 8.12
C ALA A 289 -14.96 -23.89 7.69
N LYS A 290 -15.70 -24.51 8.62
CA LYS A 290 -16.42 -25.78 8.45
C LYS A 290 -17.64 -25.85 9.36
N GLY A 291 -18.46 -26.88 9.19
CA GLY A 291 -19.65 -27.14 9.98
C GLY A 291 -20.92 -26.53 9.37
N LYS A 292 -22.02 -26.60 10.09
CA LYS A 292 -23.39 -26.39 9.58
C LYS A 292 -23.59 -25.12 8.72
N LEU A 293 -22.88 -24.03 8.99
CA LEU A 293 -23.04 -22.80 8.21
C LEU A 293 -22.48 -22.94 6.79
N TYR A 294 -21.40 -23.70 6.62
CA TYR A 294 -20.75 -24.01 5.35
C TYR A 294 -21.44 -25.19 4.68
N ASP A 295 -21.73 -26.28 5.44
CA ASP A 295 -22.33 -27.50 4.92
C ASP A 295 -23.75 -27.25 4.39
N ASN A 296 -24.48 -26.32 4.99
CA ASN A 296 -25.80 -25.90 4.56
C ASN A 296 -25.79 -24.77 3.52
N GLY A 297 -24.61 -24.38 3.01
CA GLY A 297 -24.47 -23.37 1.95
C GLY A 297 -24.88 -21.94 2.33
N TYR A 298 -24.89 -21.59 3.63
CA TYR A 298 -25.14 -20.21 4.08
C TYR A 298 -23.89 -19.34 3.95
N LEU A 299 -22.70 -19.94 4.18
CA LEU A 299 -21.40 -19.34 3.96
C LEU A 299 -20.73 -20.04 2.78
N GLU A 300 -20.20 -19.25 1.88
CA GLU A 300 -19.47 -19.70 0.70
C GLU A 300 -17.97 -19.43 0.88
N LYS A 301 -17.11 -20.37 0.46
CA LYS A 301 -15.65 -20.23 0.51
C LYS A 301 -15.10 -20.02 -0.88
N PHE A 302 -13.95 -19.35 -0.93
CA PHE A 302 -13.18 -19.26 -2.17
C PHE A 302 -11.68 -19.19 -1.91
N THR A 303 -10.94 -19.60 -2.92
CA THR A 303 -9.51 -19.33 -3.09
C THR A 303 -9.33 -18.61 -4.42
N PHE A 304 -8.55 -17.53 -4.48
CA PHE A 304 -8.18 -16.94 -5.75
C PHE A 304 -6.69 -16.61 -5.79
N TYR A 305 -6.16 -16.62 -7.00
CA TYR A 305 -4.77 -16.34 -7.33
C TYR A 305 -4.69 -15.04 -8.12
N ASN A 306 -3.60 -14.29 -7.91
CA ASN A 306 -3.27 -13.10 -8.68
C ASN A 306 -1.77 -13.04 -8.97
N ASN A 307 -1.36 -12.17 -9.90
CA ASN A 307 0.03 -11.96 -10.30
C ASN A 307 0.63 -10.69 -9.65
N SER A 308 0.09 -10.25 -8.52
CA SER A 308 0.69 -9.13 -7.79
C SER A 308 2.02 -9.53 -7.18
N PRO A 309 3.01 -8.65 -7.19
CA PRO A 309 4.24 -8.86 -6.43
C PRO A 309 3.94 -9.17 -4.97
N ARG A 310 4.77 -9.97 -4.32
CA ARG A 310 4.55 -10.40 -2.94
C ARG A 310 5.14 -9.42 -1.96
N SER A 311 4.41 -9.16 -0.86
CA SER A 311 4.86 -8.31 0.23
C SER A 311 6.25 -8.74 0.72
N SER A 312 7.17 -7.78 0.91
CA SER A 312 8.52 -8.01 1.44
C SER A 312 8.43 -8.30 2.94
N SER A 313 7.96 -9.51 3.28
CA SER A 313 7.67 -9.94 4.64
C SER A 313 8.86 -10.66 5.26
N GLY A 314 9.29 -10.24 6.44
CA GLY A 314 10.46 -10.84 7.08
C GLY A 314 10.89 -10.18 8.38
N TRP A 315 12.10 -10.51 8.80
CA TRP A 315 12.77 -9.88 9.93
C TRP A 315 13.77 -8.85 9.42
N PHE A 316 13.61 -7.62 9.85
CA PHE A 316 14.49 -6.49 9.55
C PHE A 316 15.44 -6.29 10.71
N LEU A 317 16.73 -6.32 10.43
CA LEU A 317 17.81 -6.26 11.42
C LEU A 317 18.38 -4.84 11.44
N ASN A 318 18.23 -4.16 12.56
CA ASN A 318 18.72 -2.79 12.72
C ASN A 318 20.24 -2.79 12.97
N THR A 319 21.02 -2.29 12.02
CA THR A 319 22.48 -2.28 12.07
C THR A 319 23.07 -1.24 13.04
N ASP A 320 22.27 -0.36 13.63
CA ASP A 320 22.71 0.51 14.74
C ASP A 320 22.89 -0.25 16.06
N ASN A 321 22.28 -1.45 16.15
CA ASN A 321 22.52 -2.31 17.30
C ASN A 321 23.94 -2.90 17.25
N SER A 322 24.68 -2.85 18.37
CA SER A 322 26.08 -3.29 18.45
C SER A 322 26.30 -4.74 17.99
N ILE A 323 25.38 -5.65 18.34
CA ILE A 323 25.44 -7.07 17.96
C ILE A 323 25.09 -7.22 16.47
N LEU A 324 24.03 -6.56 16.01
CA LEU A 324 23.55 -6.67 14.63
C LEU A 324 24.36 -5.83 13.62
N LYS A 325 25.27 -4.99 14.08
CA LYS A 325 26.29 -4.32 13.25
C LYS A 325 27.21 -5.36 12.60
N GLU A 326 27.48 -6.46 13.29
CA GLU A 326 28.33 -7.54 12.81
C GLU A 326 27.62 -8.37 11.74
N LYS A 327 28.09 -8.29 10.49
CA LYS A 327 27.52 -9.06 9.37
C LYS A 327 27.54 -10.59 9.61
N PRO A 328 28.64 -11.20 10.15
CA PRO A 328 28.63 -12.62 10.46
C PRO A 328 27.51 -13.04 11.41
N VAL A 329 27.20 -12.22 12.44
CA VAL A 329 26.09 -12.49 13.37
C VAL A 329 24.76 -12.50 12.66
N ARG A 330 24.53 -11.55 11.72
CA ARG A 330 23.29 -11.52 10.92
C ARG A 330 23.14 -12.75 10.02
N ILE A 331 24.25 -13.20 9.41
CA ILE A 331 24.25 -14.41 8.57
C ILE A 331 23.98 -15.66 9.44
N ALA A 332 24.67 -15.78 10.58
CA ALA A 332 24.47 -16.89 11.50
C ALA A 332 23.04 -16.95 12.05
N LEU A 333 22.46 -15.78 12.40
CA LEU A 333 21.05 -15.70 12.80
C LEU A 333 20.14 -16.24 11.69
N ALA A 334 20.36 -15.90 10.42
CA ALA A 334 19.55 -16.39 9.33
C ALA A 334 19.62 -17.93 9.18
N HIS A 335 20.81 -18.54 9.40
CA HIS A 335 20.98 -20.00 9.41
C HIS A 335 20.41 -20.66 10.67
N ALA A 336 20.27 -19.96 11.78
CA ALA A 336 19.72 -20.49 13.03
C ALA A 336 18.18 -20.53 13.06
N LEU A 337 17.50 -19.96 12.06
CA LEU A 337 16.03 -19.83 12.01
C LEU A 337 15.40 -20.86 11.08
N ASN A 338 14.67 -21.85 11.63
CA ASN A 338 14.02 -22.92 10.86
C ASN A 338 12.63 -22.52 10.35
N PHE A 339 12.61 -21.68 9.31
CA PHE A 339 11.35 -21.27 8.67
C PHE A 339 10.59 -22.42 8.01
N ASP A 340 11.29 -23.45 7.50
CA ASP A 340 10.66 -24.61 6.87
C ASP A 340 9.85 -25.42 7.89
N LYS A 341 10.37 -25.55 9.13
CA LYS A 341 9.63 -26.16 10.23
C LYS A 341 8.35 -25.36 10.55
N VAL A 342 8.41 -24.03 10.56
CA VAL A 342 7.22 -23.19 10.77
C VAL A 342 6.21 -23.37 9.64
N ILE A 343 6.67 -23.40 8.37
CA ILE A 343 5.80 -23.65 7.20
C ILE A 343 5.11 -25.00 7.36
N LYS A 344 5.85 -26.04 7.68
CA LYS A 344 5.32 -27.42 7.79
C LYS A 344 4.36 -27.58 8.96
N THR A 345 4.67 -27.02 10.14
CA THR A 345 3.90 -27.25 11.37
C THR A 345 2.78 -26.23 11.57
N VAL A 346 3.11 -24.96 11.82
CA VAL A 346 2.13 -23.90 12.13
C VAL A 346 1.33 -23.51 10.90
N LEU A 347 2.00 -23.41 9.74
CA LEU A 347 1.39 -22.97 8.48
C LEU A 347 0.88 -24.14 7.63
N ARG A 348 1.02 -25.39 8.07
CA ARG A 348 0.46 -26.61 7.46
C ARG A 348 0.82 -26.82 5.98
N GLY A 349 1.94 -26.26 5.53
CA GLY A 349 2.34 -26.29 4.12
C GLY A 349 1.59 -25.33 3.21
N ASP A 350 0.70 -24.50 3.75
CA ASP A 350 -0.12 -23.58 2.96
C ASP A 350 0.68 -22.36 2.42
N TYR A 351 1.80 -22.02 3.08
CA TYR A 351 2.63 -20.88 2.71
C TYR A 351 3.93 -21.35 2.07
N GLU A 352 4.53 -20.46 1.30
CA GLU A 352 5.83 -20.71 0.66
C GLU A 352 6.92 -19.86 1.30
N ARG A 353 8.17 -20.33 1.23
CA ARG A 353 9.33 -19.58 1.68
C ARG A 353 9.57 -18.39 0.76
N LEU A 354 9.61 -17.19 1.31
CA LEU A 354 10.03 -16.00 0.57
C LEU A 354 11.56 -16.08 0.37
N GLN A 355 12.05 -15.84 -0.86
CA GLN A 355 13.47 -16.00 -1.17
C GLN A 355 14.27 -14.69 -1.03
N ALA A 356 13.69 -13.57 -1.39
CA ALA A 356 14.34 -12.26 -1.43
C ALA A 356 13.41 -11.15 -0.95
N PHE A 357 13.92 -9.94 -0.81
CA PHE A 357 13.12 -8.77 -0.45
C PHE A 357 12.10 -8.42 -1.53
N HIS A 358 12.50 -8.41 -2.80
CA HIS A 358 11.60 -8.18 -3.92
C HIS A 358 11.30 -9.49 -4.65
N THR A 359 10.06 -9.97 -4.55
CA THR A 359 9.62 -11.22 -5.17
C THR A 359 8.33 -10.99 -5.96
N GLY A 360 8.20 -11.60 -7.15
CA GLY A 360 7.01 -11.52 -8.01
C GLY A 360 6.99 -10.32 -8.95
N TYR A 361 8.15 -9.70 -9.22
CA TYR A 361 8.29 -8.60 -10.19
C TYR A 361 8.76 -9.07 -11.58
N GLY A 362 8.50 -10.35 -11.92
CA GLY A 362 8.98 -10.92 -13.18
C GLY A 362 10.50 -10.87 -13.28
N GLU A 363 11.03 -10.36 -14.36
CA GLU A 363 12.48 -10.24 -14.63
C GLU A 363 13.21 -9.33 -13.63
N PHE A 364 12.52 -8.39 -13.02
CA PHE A 364 13.08 -7.51 -11.98
C PHE A 364 13.32 -8.21 -10.63
N SER A 365 12.85 -9.44 -10.47
CA SER A 365 13.16 -10.28 -9.30
C SER A 365 14.32 -11.20 -9.61
N ASN A 366 15.40 -11.13 -8.83
CA ASN A 366 16.56 -12.01 -9.02
C ASN A 366 16.21 -13.44 -8.60
N LYS A 367 15.97 -14.31 -9.58
CA LYS A 367 15.60 -15.73 -9.38
C LYS A 367 16.77 -16.58 -8.83
N ASN A 368 18.02 -16.09 -8.89
CA ASN A 368 19.19 -16.79 -8.38
C ASN A 368 19.37 -16.66 -6.87
N ILE A 369 18.62 -15.77 -6.22
CA ILE A 369 18.68 -15.61 -4.77
C ILE A 369 17.82 -16.66 -4.10
N SER A 370 18.44 -17.38 -3.15
CA SER A 370 17.75 -18.30 -2.25
C SER A 370 17.90 -17.84 -0.81
N ALA A 371 16.83 -17.87 -0.04
CA ALA A 371 16.88 -17.60 1.39
C ALA A 371 17.83 -18.58 2.09
N ARG A 372 18.63 -18.07 3.03
CA ARG A 372 19.55 -18.93 3.81
C ARG A 372 18.76 -20.05 4.49
N LYS A 373 19.18 -21.30 4.24
CA LYS A 373 18.57 -22.49 4.81
C LYS A 373 18.92 -22.64 6.28
N PHE A 374 18.07 -23.28 7.04
CA PHE A 374 18.36 -23.65 8.42
C PHE A 374 19.55 -24.62 8.44
N ASP A 375 20.63 -24.20 9.11
CA ASP A 375 21.87 -24.97 9.26
C ASP A 375 22.58 -24.54 10.55
N LEU A 376 22.36 -25.30 11.62
CA LEU A 376 22.98 -25.03 12.92
C LEU A 376 24.51 -25.20 12.88
N LYS A 377 25.03 -26.06 12.02
CA LYS A 377 26.49 -26.27 11.91
C LYS A 377 27.15 -25.04 11.31
N ALA A 378 26.57 -24.51 10.22
CA ALA A 378 27.01 -23.26 9.61
C ALA A 378 26.85 -22.08 10.57
N ALA A 379 25.72 -21.96 11.26
CA ALA A 379 25.48 -20.88 12.23
C ALA A 379 26.54 -20.90 13.35
N ASN A 380 26.80 -22.06 13.94
CA ASN A 380 27.80 -22.19 15.00
C ASN A 380 29.20 -21.85 14.50
N LYS A 381 29.62 -22.39 13.34
CA LYS A 381 30.93 -22.10 12.76
C LYS A 381 31.14 -20.58 12.54
N ILE A 382 30.15 -19.92 11.93
CA ILE A 382 30.22 -18.46 11.66
C ILE A 382 30.34 -17.66 12.96
N LEU A 383 29.60 -18.04 14.01
CA LEU A 383 29.67 -17.36 15.30
C LEU A 383 31.01 -17.61 16.01
N ASP A 384 31.55 -18.84 15.91
CA ASP A 384 32.88 -19.16 16.48
C ASP A 384 33.98 -18.33 15.80
N GLU A 385 33.96 -18.22 14.46
CA GLU A 385 34.88 -17.42 13.66
C GLU A 385 34.74 -15.91 13.94
N ALA A 386 33.52 -15.47 14.31
CA ALA A 386 33.23 -14.07 14.68
C ALA A 386 33.58 -13.74 16.17
N GLY A 387 34.18 -14.66 16.93
CA GLY A 387 34.58 -14.44 18.31
C GLY A 387 33.47 -14.63 19.36
N TRP A 388 32.35 -15.25 18.99
CA TRP A 388 31.26 -15.61 19.90
C TRP A 388 31.34 -17.06 20.40
N GLN A 389 32.55 -17.50 20.84
CA GLN A 389 32.79 -18.90 21.21
C GLN A 389 32.29 -19.25 22.61
N GLN A 390 32.42 -18.33 23.56
CA GLN A 390 32.05 -18.56 24.95
C GLN A 390 30.54 -18.71 25.10
N ARG A 391 30.10 -19.62 26.00
CA ARG A 391 28.68 -19.79 26.35
C ARG A 391 28.45 -19.67 27.83
N GLY A 392 27.34 -19.04 28.23
CA GLY A 392 26.85 -19.04 29.60
C GLY A 392 26.27 -20.40 30.00
N GLY A 393 25.93 -20.55 31.27
CA GLY A 393 25.33 -21.79 31.82
C GLY A 393 23.98 -22.17 31.18
N ASP A 394 23.31 -21.23 30.53
CA ASP A 394 22.06 -21.39 29.77
C ASP A 394 22.28 -21.62 28.27
N GLY A 395 23.55 -21.78 27.84
CA GLY A 395 23.92 -22.04 26.45
C GLY A 395 23.96 -20.80 25.55
N VAL A 396 23.60 -19.61 26.02
CA VAL A 396 23.65 -18.37 25.24
C VAL A 396 25.11 -17.93 25.07
N ARG A 397 25.46 -17.54 23.85
CA ARG A 397 26.83 -17.09 23.52
C ARG A 397 27.17 -15.74 24.15
N ILE A 398 28.43 -15.58 24.47
CA ILE A 398 28.98 -14.36 25.08
C ILE A 398 30.26 -13.98 24.33
N SER A 399 30.43 -12.69 24.02
CA SER A 399 31.64 -12.14 23.44
C SER A 399 31.95 -10.82 24.15
N ASN A 400 33.17 -10.62 24.66
CA ASN A 400 33.57 -9.42 25.37
C ASN A 400 32.61 -9.00 26.52
N GLY A 401 32.08 -9.99 27.25
CA GLY A 401 31.10 -9.77 28.32
C GLY A 401 29.65 -9.48 27.82
N GLN A 402 29.46 -9.32 26.52
CA GLN A 402 28.13 -9.09 25.91
C GLN A 402 27.45 -10.42 25.56
N ARG A 403 26.22 -10.62 26.04
CA ARG A 403 25.41 -11.78 25.66
C ARG A 403 24.80 -11.60 24.26
N LEU A 404 24.76 -12.69 23.50
CA LEU A 404 24.07 -12.73 22.19
C LEU A 404 22.56 -12.83 22.40
N SER A 405 21.98 -11.75 22.88
CA SER A 405 20.56 -11.62 23.23
C SER A 405 19.91 -10.48 22.46
N LEU A 406 18.85 -10.78 21.71
CA LEU A 406 18.19 -9.88 20.78
C LEU A 406 16.69 -9.82 21.02
N ASN A 407 16.10 -8.63 20.90
CA ASN A 407 14.66 -8.41 21.01
C ASN A 407 14.02 -8.40 19.62
N LEU A 408 13.00 -9.24 19.42
CA LEU A 408 12.13 -9.22 18.25
C LEU A 408 10.83 -8.51 18.57
N VAL A 409 10.58 -7.34 17.97
CA VAL A 409 9.27 -6.67 18.05
C VAL A 409 8.33 -7.13 16.95
N TYR A 410 7.07 -7.39 17.28
CA TYR A 410 6.05 -7.80 16.31
C TYR A 410 4.65 -7.34 16.76
N GLY A 411 3.74 -7.11 15.80
CA GLY A 411 2.46 -6.46 16.05
C GLY A 411 1.22 -7.36 15.96
N ARG A 412 1.40 -8.68 15.78
CA ARG A 412 0.29 -9.63 15.60
C ARG A 412 0.44 -10.84 16.51
N LYS A 413 -0.51 -11.01 17.43
CA LYS A 413 -0.54 -12.14 18.37
C LYS A 413 -0.56 -13.50 17.65
N GLU A 414 -1.23 -13.58 16.51
CA GLU A 414 -1.32 -14.80 15.69
C GLU A 414 0.03 -15.29 15.13
N HIS A 415 1.05 -14.45 15.21
CA HIS A 415 2.41 -14.82 14.82
C HIS A 415 3.24 -15.41 15.96
N SER A 416 2.76 -15.39 17.21
CA SER A 416 3.54 -15.77 18.40
C SER A 416 4.08 -17.22 18.31
N ASP A 417 3.25 -18.16 17.86
CA ASP A 417 3.66 -19.57 17.74
C ASP A 417 4.80 -19.76 16.72
N ARG A 418 4.74 -19.02 15.61
CA ARG A 418 5.79 -19.02 14.58
C ARG A 418 7.12 -18.55 15.14
N TRP A 419 7.09 -17.44 15.86
CA TRP A 419 8.29 -16.82 16.44
C TRP A 419 8.82 -17.62 17.61
N SER A 420 7.97 -18.32 18.37
CA SER A 420 8.38 -19.23 19.45
C SER A 420 9.20 -20.42 18.94
N ILE A 421 8.82 -21.00 17.80
CA ILE A 421 9.61 -22.05 17.16
C ILE A 421 10.98 -21.53 16.74
N LEU A 422 11.03 -20.37 16.07
CA LEU A 422 12.29 -19.77 15.61
C LEU A 422 13.21 -19.37 16.78
N LYS A 423 12.63 -18.84 17.87
CA LYS A 423 13.34 -18.56 19.12
C LYS A 423 14.03 -19.81 19.67
N GLN A 424 13.29 -20.94 19.75
CA GLN A 424 13.83 -22.20 20.27
C GLN A 424 14.95 -22.75 19.38
N ASP A 425 14.82 -22.65 18.06
CA ASP A 425 15.84 -23.13 17.13
C ASP A 425 17.09 -22.21 17.15
N ALA A 426 16.93 -20.89 17.26
CA ALA A 426 18.03 -19.94 17.40
C ALA A 426 18.85 -20.19 18.69
N LEU A 427 18.20 -20.55 19.79
CA LEU A 427 18.85 -20.86 21.06
C LEU A 427 19.84 -22.04 20.96
N LYS A 428 19.57 -23.01 20.08
CA LYS A 428 20.50 -24.15 19.82
C LYS A 428 21.85 -23.68 19.24
N ALA A 429 21.85 -22.57 18.52
CA ALA A 429 23.06 -21.89 18.06
C ALA A 429 23.65 -20.94 19.13
N GLY A 430 23.01 -20.82 20.30
CA GLY A 430 23.40 -19.89 21.37
C GLY A 430 22.92 -18.44 21.14
N ILE A 431 21.92 -18.24 20.28
CA ILE A 431 21.30 -16.94 20.04
C ILE A 431 19.99 -16.85 20.83
N GLU A 432 19.93 -15.98 21.84
CA GLU A 432 18.71 -15.73 22.60
C GLU A 432 17.83 -14.70 21.87
N ILE A 433 16.55 -15.03 21.64
CA ILE A 433 15.57 -14.13 21.06
C ILE A 433 14.46 -13.87 22.07
N ASN A 434 14.25 -12.60 22.42
CA ASN A 434 13.21 -12.14 23.31
C ASN A 434 12.02 -11.60 22.49
N LEU A 435 10.88 -12.29 22.57
CA LEU A 435 9.66 -11.92 21.83
C LEU A 435 8.97 -10.74 22.51
N ARG A 436 8.75 -9.65 21.77
CA ARG A 436 8.11 -8.42 22.24
C ARG A 436 6.85 -8.12 21.42
N LEU A 437 5.73 -8.70 21.83
CA LEU A 437 4.43 -8.40 21.23
C LEU A 437 3.98 -7.00 21.63
N GLN A 438 3.58 -6.20 20.66
CA GLN A 438 3.01 -4.86 20.82
C GLN A 438 1.68 -4.77 20.05
N ASP A 439 0.82 -3.81 20.38
CA ASP A 439 -0.27 -3.48 19.47
C ASP A 439 0.27 -2.92 18.14
N SER A 440 -0.51 -3.06 17.06
CA SER A 440 -0.03 -2.73 15.71
C SER A 440 0.44 -1.27 15.55
N SER A 441 -0.19 -0.32 16.25
CA SER A 441 0.20 1.10 16.16
C SER A 441 1.48 1.37 16.92
N SER A 442 1.62 0.84 18.13
CA SER A 442 2.84 0.93 18.94
C SER A 442 4.02 0.23 18.27
N HIS A 443 3.79 -0.97 17.70
CA HIS A 443 4.79 -1.70 16.93
C HIS A 443 5.33 -0.87 15.76
N TYR A 444 4.44 -0.30 14.94
CA TYR A 444 4.85 0.53 13.82
C TYR A 444 5.61 1.79 14.29
N LYS A 445 5.13 2.44 15.37
CA LYS A 445 5.82 3.59 15.97
C LYS A 445 7.24 3.25 16.44
N THR A 446 7.41 2.14 17.17
CA THR A 446 8.73 1.64 17.61
C THR A 446 9.69 1.48 16.44
N ILE A 447 9.22 0.89 15.33
CA ILE A 447 10.02 0.67 14.12
C ILE A 447 10.39 2.00 13.47
N MET A 448 9.43 2.90 13.27
CA MET A 448 9.66 4.18 12.60
C MET A 448 10.52 5.13 13.43
N GLN A 449 10.57 4.96 14.76
CA GLN A 449 11.52 5.65 15.65
C GLN A 449 12.88 4.97 15.74
N LYS A 450 13.12 3.89 14.97
CA LYS A 450 14.38 3.10 14.98
C LYS A 450 14.75 2.50 16.35
N GLN A 451 13.75 2.25 17.21
CA GLN A 451 13.95 1.75 18.58
C GLN A 451 13.93 0.21 18.69
N HIS A 452 13.85 -0.50 17.56
CA HIS A 452 13.90 -1.96 17.50
C HIS A 452 15.33 -2.45 17.28
N GLN A 453 15.59 -3.70 17.70
CA GLN A 453 16.76 -4.47 17.28
C GLN A 453 16.37 -5.32 16.05
N ILE A 454 15.36 -6.19 16.20
CA ILE A 454 14.77 -6.95 15.11
C ILE A 454 13.28 -6.58 15.02
N ALA A 455 12.80 -6.28 13.82
CA ALA A 455 11.39 -6.02 13.56
C ALA A 455 10.80 -7.07 12.62
N SER A 456 9.66 -7.68 13.01
CA SER A 456 8.86 -8.50 12.09
C SER A 456 7.83 -7.61 11.40
N LEU A 457 8.03 -7.35 10.11
CA LEU A 457 7.18 -6.47 9.32
C LEU A 457 7.03 -6.99 7.88
N GLY A 458 6.05 -6.50 7.15
CA GLY A 458 5.89 -6.66 5.71
C GLY A 458 5.63 -5.32 5.05
N TRP A 459 6.38 -5.00 3.99
CA TRP A 459 6.11 -3.82 3.17
C TRP A 459 5.19 -4.16 2.00
N SER A 460 4.28 -3.27 1.70
CA SER A 460 3.46 -3.36 0.48
C SER A 460 4.33 -3.22 -0.76
N THR A 461 3.82 -3.74 -1.87
CA THR A 461 4.50 -3.72 -3.15
C THR A 461 4.03 -2.54 -4.00
N GLY A 462 4.89 -2.10 -4.92
CA GLY A 462 4.58 -1.11 -5.95
C GLY A 462 4.63 -1.72 -7.34
N PHE A 463 4.59 -0.87 -8.35
CA PHE A 463 4.65 -1.29 -9.76
C PHE A 463 6.02 -1.90 -10.14
N ARG A 464 7.11 -1.37 -9.56
CA ARG A 464 8.48 -1.85 -9.72
C ARG A 464 9.17 -2.00 -8.35
N PRO A 465 10.28 -2.76 -8.26
CA PRO A 465 11.08 -2.83 -7.04
C PRO A 465 11.52 -1.44 -6.57
N ALA A 466 11.30 -1.14 -5.29
CA ALA A 466 11.63 0.15 -4.69
C ALA A 466 12.79 0.00 -3.72
N PHE A 467 14.01 0.32 -4.17
CA PHE A 467 15.21 0.18 -3.34
C PHE A 467 15.51 1.41 -2.49
N TRP A 468 15.35 2.62 -3.06
CA TRP A 468 15.76 3.87 -2.44
C TRP A 468 15.19 4.07 -1.03
N GLN A 469 13.87 3.92 -0.89
CA GLN A 469 13.21 4.17 0.39
C GLN A 469 13.64 3.21 1.50
N HIS A 470 14.05 1.98 1.15
CA HIS A 470 14.34 0.91 2.10
C HIS A 470 15.83 0.73 2.40
N PHE A 471 16.71 1.10 1.47
CA PHE A 471 18.12 0.74 1.55
C PHE A 471 19.12 1.87 1.23
N HIS A 472 18.67 3.03 0.72
CA HIS A 472 19.55 4.16 0.49
C HIS A 472 19.94 4.80 1.81
N SER A 473 21.24 5.13 1.99
CA SER A 473 21.78 5.68 3.25
C SER A 473 21.19 7.03 3.64
N GLU A 474 20.65 7.81 2.69
CA GLU A 474 19.93 9.04 2.98
C GLU A 474 18.73 8.83 3.93
N ASN A 475 18.16 7.62 3.93
CA ASN A 475 17.05 7.23 4.80
C ASN A 475 17.49 6.45 6.04
N ALA A 476 18.79 6.16 6.20
CA ALA A 476 19.33 5.50 7.38
C ALA A 476 19.40 6.47 8.57
N HIS A 477 19.39 5.95 9.79
CA HIS A 477 19.58 6.68 11.05
C HIS A 477 18.58 7.82 11.32
N LYS A 478 17.55 7.95 10.48
CA LYS A 478 16.52 9.01 10.57
C LYS A 478 15.17 8.43 10.96
N PRO A 479 14.50 8.95 12.00
CA PRO A 479 13.15 8.54 12.33
C PRO A 479 12.18 8.86 11.19
N GLN A 480 11.08 8.11 11.11
CA GLN A 480 10.01 8.27 10.11
C GLN A 480 10.43 7.98 8.66
N THR A 481 11.56 7.29 8.44
CA THR A 481 12.01 6.80 7.13
C THR A 481 11.89 5.29 7.05
N ASN A 482 11.78 4.75 5.81
CA ASN A 482 11.53 3.33 5.58
C ASN A 482 12.80 2.46 5.57
N ASN A 483 14.00 3.03 5.61
CA ASN A 483 15.23 2.26 5.83
C ASN A 483 15.32 1.86 7.30
N ILE A 484 14.46 0.92 7.71
CA ILE A 484 14.37 0.46 9.10
C ILE A 484 15.53 -0.46 9.51
N THR A 485 16.35 -0.86 8.56
CA THR A 485 17.59 -1.62 8.83
C THR A 485 18.77 -0.73 9.16
N ASN A 486 18.66 0.58 8.89
CA ASN A 486 19.73 1.55 8.96
C ASN A 486 20.97 1.14 8.14
N LEU A 487 20.75 0.38 7.06
CA LEU A 487 21.83 0.05 6.13
C LEU A 487 22.40 1.34 5.52
N ASP A 488 23.69 1.55 5.73
CA ASP A 488 24.47 2.66 5.18
C ASP A 488 25.63 2.08 4.35
N ASN A 489 25.48 2.10 3.03
CA ASN A 489 26.48 1.56 2.10
C ASN A 489 26.51 2.37 0.81
N LYS A 490 27.61 3.11 0.59
CA LYS A 490 27.77 4.02 -0.55
C LYS A 490 27.79 3.32 -1.92
N ASN A 491 28.20 2.06 -1.98
CA ASN A 491 28.15 1.31 -3.24
C ASN A 491 26.71 0.97 -3.60
N ILE A 492 25.90 0.54 -2.62
CA ILE A 492 24.48 0.30 -2.79
C ILE A 492 23.76 1.60 -3.17
N ASP A 493 24.09 2.73 -2.54
CA ASP A 493 23.52 4.04 -2.89
C ASP A 493 23.76 4.39 -4.36
N LYS A 494 25.00 4.23 -4.84
CA LYS A 494 25.37 4.50 -6.24
C LYS A 494 24.53 3.65 -7.20
N ASP A 495 24.38 2.36 -6.93
CA ASP A 495 23.63 1.45 -7.78
C ASP A 495 22.13 1.72 -7.72
N ILE A 496 21.60 2.15 -6.56
CA ILE A 496 20.21 2.61 -6.41
C ILE A 496 19.95 3.83 -7.30
N GLU A 497 20.85 4.82 -7.30
CA GLU A 497 20.68 6.02 -8.14
C GLU A 497 20.82 5.67 -9.63
N ALA A 498 21.72 4.76 -10.00
CA ALA A 498 21.82 4.25 -11.36
C ALA A 498 20.52 3.55 -11.81
N TYR A 499 19.94 2.68 -10.96
CA TYR A 499 18.66 2.02 -11.24
C TYR A 499 17.51 3.03 -11.41
N ARG A 500 17.49 4.08 -10.61
CA ARG A 500 16.45 5.13 -10.68
C ARG A 500 16.54 5.97 -11.94
N ALA A 501 17.75 6.21 -12.43
CA ALA A 501 18.01 7.03 -13.60
C ALA A 501 17.93 6.27 -14.94
N GLU A 502 18.10 4.95 -14.92
CA GLU A 502 18.13 4.14 -16.16
C GLU A 502 16.74 4.07 -16.81
N THR A 503 16.69 4.27 -18.13
CA THR A 503 15.46 4.21 -18.94
C THR A 503 15.37 2.96 -19.82
N ASP A 504 16.52 2.33 -20.11
CA ASP A 504 16.55 1.04 -20.82
C ASP A 504 16.09 -0.08 -19.91
N SER A 505 15.01 -0.76 -20.29
CA SER A 505 14.38 -1.80 -19.45
C SER A 505 15.34 -2.95 -19.13
N ASN A 506 16.14 -3.40 -20.09
CA ASN A 506 17.07 -4.52 -19.89
C ASN A 506 18.22 -4.15 -18.94
N LYS A 507 18.74 -2.94 -19.02
CA LYS A 507 19.75 -2.44 -18.09
C LYS A 507 19.16 -2.27 -16.68
N ARG A 508 17.93 -1.77 -16.57
CA ARG A 508 17.23 -1.66 -15.29
C ARG A 508 17.01 -3.02 -14.63
N VAL A 509 16.62 -4.04 -15.39
CA VAL A 509 16.51 -5.42 -14.90
C VAL A 509 17.84 -5.91 -14.32
N LYS A 510 18.95 -5.70 -15.05
CA LYS A 510 20.30 -6.06 -14.56
C LYS A 510 20.65 -5.33 -13.25
N LEU A 511 20.41 -4.03 -13.19
CA LEU A 511 20.64 -3.22 -11.99
C LEU A 511 19.75 -3.69 -10.81
N ALA A 512 18.47 -3.97 -11.04
CA ALA A 512 17.57 -4.48 -10.01
C ALA A 512 18.05 -5.84 -9.45
N ASN A 513 18.48 -6.74 -10.34
CA ASN A 513 19.00 -8.06 -9.94
C ASN A 513 20.32 -7.95 -9.16
N ALA A 514 21.22 -7.05 -9.55
CA ALA A 514 22.46 -6.78 -8.84
C ALA A 514 22.20 -6.18 -7.44
N LEU A 515 21.30 -5.18 -7.34
CA LEU A 515 20.89 -4.59 -6.08
C LEU A 515 20.24 -5.63 -5.14
N ALA A 516 19.36 -6.49 -5.68
CA ALA A 516 18.75 -7.55 -4.89
C ALA A 516 19.80 -8.49 -4.30
N GLN A 517 20.87 -8.82 -5.07
CA GLN A 517 21.99 -9.63 -4.59
C GLN A 517 22.77 -8.91 -3.48
N GLN A 518 23.12 -7.64 -3.65
CA GLN A 518 23.86 -6.87 -2.63
C GLN A 518 23.07 -6.76 -1.31
N ILE A 519 21.75 -6.56 -1.40
CA ILE A 519 20.87 -6.52 -0.22
C ILE A 519 20.84 -7.88 0.47
N HIS A 520 20.71 -8.97 -0.30
CA HIS A 520 20.79 -10.33 0.24
C HIS A 520 22.13 -10.57 0.95
N ASP A 521 23.24 -10.18 0.33
CA ASP A 521 24.59 -10.37 0.88
C ASP A 521 24.84 -9.53 2.13
N SER A 522 24.18 -8.38 2.25
CA SER A 522 24.27 -7.53 3.46
C SER A 522 23.63 -8.21 4.69
N ALA A 523 22.77 -9.20 4.48
CA ALA A 523 22.03 -9.93 5.50
C ALA A 523 21.21 -9.04 6.49
N VAL A 524 20.81 -7.84 6.10
CA VAL A 524 19.98 -6.96 6.93
C VAL A 524 18.51 -7.32 6.93
N PHE A 525 18.10 -8.20 6.01
CA PHE A 525 16.74 -8.72 5.88
C PHE A 525 16.75 -10.24 5.81
N ILE A 526 15.96 -10.87 6.67
CA ILE A 526 15.74 -12.32 6.66
C ILE A 526 14.32 -12.56 6.12
N PRO A 527 14.17 -13.04 4.88
CA PRO A 527 12.86 -13.32 4.29
C PRO A 527 12.05 -14.30 5.13
N SER A 528 10.74 -14.14 5.28
CA SER A 528 9.87 -15.08 5.98
C SER A 528 9.03 -15.91 5.01
N PHE A 529 7.76 -15.59 4.85
CA PHE A 529 6.81 -16.37 4.07
C PHE A 529 6.11 -15.52 3.03
N LYS A 530 5.72 -16.12 1.91
CA LYS A 530 4.71 -15.57 1.00
C LYS A 530 3.45 -16.44 1.02
N VAL A 531 2.33 -15.81 0.83
CA VAL A 531 1.04 -16.45 0.64
C VAL A 531 0.76 -16.49 -0.85
N PRO A 532 0.71 -17.66 -1.50
CA PRO A 532 0.56 -17.75 -2.96
C PRO A 532 -0.87 -17.46 -3.45
N TYR A 533 -1.83 -17.35 -2.53
CA TYR A 533 -3.26 -17.17 -2.82
C TYR A 533 -3.91 -16.18 -1.85
N THR A 534 -5.16 -15.82 -2.15
CA THR A 534 -6.07 -15.20 -1.20
C THR A 534 -7.24 -16.16 -0.93
N ARG A 535 -7.55 -16.42 0.35
CA ARG A 535 -8.69 -17.23 0.80
C ARG A 535 -9.66 -16.38 1.60
N GLY A 536 -10.96 -16.63 1.40
CA GLY A 536 -12.00 -15.94 2.13
C GLY A 536 -13.30 -16.74 2.21
N ALA A 537 -14.19 -16.24 3.05
CA ALA A 537 -15.57 -16.66 3.08
C ALA A 537 -16.48 -15.44 3.12
N HIS A 538 -17.67 -15.63 2.60
CA HIS A 538 -18.73 -14.62 2.61
C HIS A 538 -20.09 -15.27 2.81
N TRP A 539 -21.05 -14.49 3.24
CA TRP A 539 -22.42 -14.91 3.22
C TRP A 539 -22.93 -14.99 1.78
N ARG A 540 -23.74 -16.00 1.45
CA ARG A 540 -24.26 -16.25 0.08
C ARG A 540 -25.03 -15.09 -0.55
N TRP A 541 -25.43 -14.11 0.22
CA TRP A 541 -26.03 -12.86 -0.28
C TRP A 541 -25.02 -11.83 -0.82
N LEU A 542 -23.74 -12.03 -0.56
CA LEU A 542 -22.69 -11.23 -1.17
C LEU A 542 -22.32 -11.88 -2.51
N LYS A 543 -22.57 -11.17 -3.59
CA LYS A 543 -22.40 -11.66 -4.95
C LYS A 543 -21.20 -11.00 -5.62
N PHE A 544 -20.57 -11.73 -6.54
CA PHE A 544 -19.42 -11.33 -7.34
C PHE A 544 -19.65 -11.61 -8.80
N PRO A 545 -18.88 -11.01 -9.74
CA PRO A 545 -18.82 -11.48 -11.11
C PRO A 545 -18.45 -12.97 -11.19
N ASP A 546 -18.86 -13.67 -12.24
CA ASP A 546 -18.57 -15.11 -12.40
C ASP A 546 -17.06 -15.42 -12.47
N ALA A 547 -16.28 -14.49 -13.03
CA ALA A 547 -14.81 -14.51 -13.04
C ALA A 547 -14.26 -13.26 -12.34
N PRO A 548 -14.37 -13.18 -11.00
CA PRO A 548 -14.04 -11.95 -10.26
C PRO A 548 -12.54 -11.74 -10.08
N GLY A 549 -11.72 -12.71 -10.46
CA GLY A 549 -10.27 -12.62 -10.29
C GLY A 549 -9.69 -11.45 -11.07
N THR A 550 -9.08 -10.52 -10.38
CA THR A 550 -8.29 -9.47 -10.99
C THR A 550 -6.81 -9.84 -10.90
N LYS A 551 -6.05 -9.52 -11.96
CA LYS A 551 -4.63 -9.84 -12.03
C LYS A 551 -3.84 -9.20 -10.89
N THR A 552 -4.25 -8.02 -10.42
CA THR A 552 -3.52 -7.24 -9.41
C THR A 552 -4.23 -7.08 -8.08
N SER A 553 -5.52 -7.39 -7.97
CA SER A 553 -6.26 -7.19 -6.72
C SER A 553 -5.78 -8.11 -5.61
N SER A 554 -5.58 -7.54 -4.43
CA SER A 554 -5.20 -8.28 -3.23
C SER A 554 -6.39 -8.93 -2.51
N THR A 555 -7.63 -8.50 -2.80
CA THR A 555 -8.86 -9.02 -2.20
C THR A 555 -10.07 -8.78 -3.09
N LEU A 556 -11.06 -9.70 -3.03
CA LEU A 556 -12.35 -9.54 -3.71
C LEU A 556 -13.32 -8.63 -2.94
N TYR A 557 -13.05 -8.33 -1.68
CA TYR A 557 -13.94 -7.56 -0.80
C TYR A 557 -13.63 -6.07 -0.72
N SER A 558 -12.63 -5.58 -1.47
CA SER A 558 -12.36 -4.14 -1.47
C SER A 558 -13.58 -3.36 -1.96
N PRO A 559 -14.16 -2.48 -1.16
CA PRO A 559 -15.29 -1.67 -1.60
C PRO A 559 -14.87 -0.44 -2.42
N PHE A 560 -13.57 -0.16 -2.54
CA PHE A 560 -13.00 1.04 -3.15
C PHE A 560 -11.91 0.69 -4.18
N GLY A 561 -11.36 1.69 -4.82
CA GLY A 561 -10.26 1.56 -5.78
C GLY A 561 -10.65 0.71 -6.99
N ASP A 562 -9.81 -0.26 -7.35
CA ASP A 562 -10.06 -1.26 -8.39
C ASP A 562 -11.13 -2.30 -8.01
N GLY A 563 -11.58 -2.29 -6.75
CA GLY A 563 -12.64 -3.12 -6.21
C GLY A 563 -14.05 -2.57 -6.50
N GLY A 564 -14.95 -2.74 -5.50
CA GLY A 564 -16.35 -2.31 -5.61
C GLY A 564 -17.19 -3.15 -6.58
N ILE A 565 -16.67 -4.31 -7.01
CA ILE A 565 -17.30 -5.19 -8.00
C ILE A 565 -18.40 -6.08 -7.42
N PHE A 566 -18.45 -6.23 -6.12
CA PHE A 566 -19.47 -7.02 -5.44
C PHE A 566 -20.76 -6.24 -5.21
N TRP A 567 -21.85 -6.96 -4.96
CA TRP A 567 -23.12 -6.39 -4.53
C TRP A 567 -23.79 -7.25 -3.47
N VAL A 568 -24.76 -6.67 -2.78
CA VAL A 568 -25.58 -7.37 -1.78
C VAL A 568 -26.94 -7.69 -2.40
N ASP A 569 -27.22 -8.98 -2.59
CA ASP A 569 -28.52 -9.45 -3.02
C ASP A 569 -29.48 -9.51 -1.82
N SER A 570 -30.40 -8.55 -1.76
CA SER A 570 -31.34 -8.40 -0.65
C SER A 570 -32.33 -9.56 -0.56
N LYS A 571 -32.75 -10.14 -1.71
CA LYS A 571 -33.65 -11.30 -1.76
C LYS A 571 -32.93 -12.52 -1.16
N THR A 572 -31.76 -12.85 -1.67
CA THR A 572 -30.93 -13.93 -1.12
C THR A 572 -30.63 -13.71 0.39
N LYS A 573 -30.48 -12.46 0.84
CA LYS A 573 -30.25 -12.16 2.27
C LYS A 573 -31.47 -12.51 3.14
N ILE A 574 -32.67 -12.19 2.69
CA ILE A 574 -33.93 -12.53 3.37
C ILE A 574 -34.11 -14.05 3.39
N GLU A 575 -33.96 -14.71 2.23
CA GLU A 575 -34.07 -16.16 2.09
C GLU A 575 -33.10 -16.90 3.00
N THR A 576 -31.83 -16.47 3.05
CA THR A 576 -30.79 -17.10 3.89
C THR A 576 -31.12 -16.97 5.36
N LYS A 577 -31.65 -15.82 5.79
CA LYS A 577 -32.06 -15.63 7.20
C LYS A 577 -33.26 -16.51 7.56
N ALA A 578 -34.21 -16.70 6.67
CA ALA A 578 -35.34 -17.61 6.84
C ALA A 578 -34.86 -19.06 6.88
N ALA A 579 -34.02 -19.47 5.92
CA ALA A 579 -33.46 -20.80 5.81
C ALA A 579 -32.68 -21.21 7.10
N ARG A 580 -31.92 -20.29 7.68
CA ARG A 580 -31.24 -20.55 8.96
C ARG A 580 -32.19 -20.87 10.11
N LYS A 581 -33.38 -20.24 10.14
CA LYS A 581 -34.41 -20.52 11.17
C LYS A 581 -35.09 -21.87 10.94
N ASN A 582 -35.34 -22.19 9.68
CA ASN A 582 -36.09 -23.37 9.28
C ASN A 582 -35.18 -24.57 8.91
N SER A 583 -33.87 -24.44 9.07
CA SER A 583 -32.86 -25.44 8.71
C SER A 583 -32.88 -25.87 7.23
N THR A 584 -33.40 -25.02 6.33
CA THR A 584 -33.37 -25.25 4.87
C THR A 584 -31.93 -25.21 4.39
N LYS A 585 -31.52 -26.23 3.61
CA LYS A 585 -30.16 -26.37 3.11
C LYS A 585 -30.02 -25.91 1.65
N TYR A 586 -28.88 -25.34 1.33
CA TYR A 586 -28.40 -25.07 -0.02
C TYR A 586 -27.13 -25.88 -0.29
N SER A 587 -26.69 -25.97 -1.51
CA SER A 587 -25.42 -26.60 -1.87
C SER A 587 -24.26 -25.85 -1.23
N SER A 588 -23.32 -26.59 -0.64
CA SER A 588 -22.05 -26.05 -0.14
C SER A 588 -21.21 -25.54 -1.30
N VAL A 589 -20.58 -24.37 -1.12
CA VAL A 589 -19.80 -23.72 -2.17
C VAL A 589 -18.36 -23.48 -1.69
N ASN A 590 -17.40 -23.98 -2.46
CA ASN A 590 -15.98 -23.71 -2.31
C ASN A 590 -15.38 -23.56 -3.71
N LYS A 591 -15.19 -22.29 -4.14
CA LYS A 591 -14.72 -21.95 -5.49
C LYS A 591 -13.22 -21.67 -5.51
N THR A 592 -12.55 -22.07 -6.57
CA THR A 592 -11.16 -21.66 -6.87
C THR A 592 -11.16 -20.87 -8.16
N PHE A 593 -10.52 -19.68 -8.12
CA PHE A 593 -10.29 -18.82 -9.26
C PHE A 593 -8.79 -18.80 -9.52
N ASP A 594 -8.34 -19.51 -10.53
CA ASP A 594 -6.93 -19.78 -10.84
C ASP A 594 -6.45 -19.20 -12.16
N GLN A 595 -7.28 -18.40 -12.85
CA GLN A 595 -6.93 -17.78 -14.12
C GLN A 595 -5.63 -16.95 -14.12
N TYR A 596 -5.20 -16.49 -12.96
CA TYR A 596 -3.94 -15.76 -12.76
C TYR A 596 -2.97 -16.51 -11.84
N ARG A 597 -3.12 -17.81 -11.72
CA ARG A 597 -2.16 -18.63 -10.98
C ARG A 597 -0.86 -18.70 -11.76
N GLU A 598 0.26 -18.34 -11.10
CA GLU A 598 1.58 -18.58 -11.68
C GLU A 598 1.77 -20.09 -11.84
N ASN A 599 2.12 -20.53 -13.04
CA ASN A 599 2.54 -21.90 -13.25
C ASN A 599 3.89 -22.07 -12.53
N THR A 600 3.94 -22.95 -11.52
CA THR A 600 5.14 -23.27 -10.75
C THR A 600 6.16 -24.11 -11.51
N SER A 601 6.00 -24.23 -12.84
CA SER A 601 6.82 -25.06 -13.74
C SER A 601 7.78 -24.25 -14.62
N ASP A 602 8.16 -23.01 -14.20
CA ASP A 602 9.26 -22.26 -14.85
C ASP A 602 10.39 -21.93 -13.86
#